data_cb388fd73b4fde0b2c1392b07a92a3ea
#
_entry.id   cb388fd73b4fde0b2c1392b07a92a3ea
#
_cell.length_a   1.000
_cell.length_b   1.000
_cell.length_c   1.000
_cell.angle_alpha   90.00
_cell.angle_beta   90.00
_cell.angle_gamma   90.00
#
_symmetry.space_group_name_H-M   'P 1'
#
loop_
_entity.id
_entity.type
_entity.pdbx_description
1 polymer ?
#
loop_
_entity_poly.entity_id
_entity_poly.type
_entity_poly.pdbx_seq_one_letter_code
_entity_poly.pdbx_strand_id
1 'polypeptide(L)' 'NGVQKYMVKTLVVLILLFDGTLLQERYELSRPMDVHECLMFADDHREAIATYKEFEDPIRDGFYLNDGRGTVQGFICE' A
#
# COMPACT_ATOMS: atom_id res chain seq x y z
N ASN A 1 13.88 -22.54 2.18
CA ASN A 1 15.28 -22.25 2.04
C ASN A 1 15.45 -20.88 1.38
N GLY A 2 16.71 -20.45 1.20
CA GLY A 2 17.03 -19.10 0.77
C GLY A 2 16.57 -18.73 -0.65
N VAL A 3 16.23 -19.72 -1.48
CA VAL A 3 15.85 -19.48 -2.88
C VAL A 3 14.58 -18.64 -2.98
N GLN A 4 13.65 -18.81 -2.05
CA GLN A 4 12.36 -18.09 -2.09
C GLN A 4 12.39 -16.77 -1.37
N LYS A 5 13.52 -16.41 -0.78
CA LYS A 5 13.63 -15.21 0.04
C LYS A 5 13.41 -13.92 -0.75
N TYR A 6 13.78 -13.90 -2.03
CA TYR A 6 13.72 -12.72 -2.88
C TYR A 6 12.77 -12.92 -4.05
N MET A 7 11.59 -13.49 -3.77
CA MET A 7 10.61 -13.79 -4.81
C MET A 7 9.66 -12.64 -5.10
N VAL A 8 9.60 -11.63 -4.24
CA VAL A 8 8.69 -10.50 -4.42
C VAL A 8 9.29 -9.53 -5.43
N LYS A 9 8.54 -9.25 -6.49
CA LYS A 9 8.96 -8.35 -7.58
C LYS A 9 8.03 -7.17 -7.76
N THR A 10 6.81 -7.25 -7.21
CA THR A 10 5.77 -6.26 -7.44
C THR A 10 5.10 -5.90 -6.12
N LEU A 11 4.91 -4.61 -5.90
CA LEU A 11 4.07 -4.10 -4.82
C LEU A 11 2.73 -3.69 -5.42
N VAL A 12 1.65 -4.22 -4.88
CA VAL A 12 0.29 -3.83 -5.24
C VAL A 12 -0.30 -3.01 -4.12
N VAL A 13 -0.72 -1.79 -4.43
CA VAL A 13 -1.37 -0.90 -3.46
C VAL A 13 -2.86 -0.96 -3.68
N LEU A 14 -3.60 -1.29 -2.63
CA LEU A 14 -5.06 -1.38 -2.68
C LEU A 14 -5.65 -0.04 -2.24
N ILE A 15 -6.38 0.59 -3.13
CA ILE A 15 -6.95 1.91 -2.91
C ILE A 15 -8.48 1.82 -3.06
N LEU A 16 -9.18 2.34 -2.06
CA LEU A 16 -10.64 2.49 -2.15
C LEU A 16 -10.92 3.94 -2.53
N LEU A 17 -11.43 4.13 -3.74
CA LEU A 17 -11.83 5.44 -4.21
C LEU A 17 -13.12 5.89 -3.53
N PHE A 18 -13.36 7.19 -3.45
CA PHE A 18 -14.55 7.69 -2.77
C PHE A 18 -15.85 7.34 -3.49
N ASP A 19 -15.79 6.92 -4.77
CA ASP A 19 -16.97 6.43 -5.48
C ASP A 19 -17.27 4.95 -5.18
N GLY A 20 -16.47 4.31 -4.33
CA GLY A 20 -16.64 2.90 -3.97
C GLY A 20 -15.84 1.93 -4.80
N THR A 21 -15.12 2.38 -5.82
CA THR A 21 -14.29 1.52 -6.67
C THR A 21 -13.03 1.10 -5.91
N LEU A 22 -12.70 -0.18 -5.96
CA LEU A 22 -11.44 -0.68 -5.43
C LEU A 22 -10.43 -0.74 -6.57
N LEU A 23 -9.36 0.04 -6.42
CA LEU A 23 -8.29 0.16 -7.40
C LEU A 23 -7.05 -0.58 -6.91
N GLN A 24 -6.38 -1.27 -7.83
CA GLN A 24 -5.08 -1.90 -7.54
C GLN A 24 -4.01 -1.21 -8.38
N GLU A 25 -3.12 -0.49 -7.71
CA GLU A 25 -1.97 0.13 -8.38
C GLU A 25 -0.75 -0.77 -8.20
N ARG A 26 -0.13 -1.15 -9.31
CA ARG A 26 0.99 -2.08 -9.33
C ARG A 26 2.29 -1.33 -9.60
N TYR A 27 3.29 -1.60 -8.76
CA TYR A 27 4.61 -0.98 -8.88
C TYR A 27 5.66 -2.08 -8.98
N GLU A 28 6.44 -2.04 -10.07
CA GLU A 28 7.58 -2.93 -10.21
C GLU A 28 8.68 -2.49 -9.23
N LEU A 29 9.14 -3.41 -8.41
CA LEU A 29 10.23 -3.11 -7.48
C LEU A 29 11.54 -3.01 -8.24
N SER A 30 12.41 -2.12 -7.81
CA SER A 30 13.71 -1.89 -8.48
C SER A 30 14.62 -3.11 -8.41
N ARG A 31 14.39 -4.00 -7.43
CA ARG A 31 15.07 -5.28 -7.28
C ARG A 31 14.14 -6.27 -6.61
N PRO A 32 14.36 -7.58 -6.79
CA PRO A 32 13.60 -8.56 -6.01
C PRO A 32 13.82 -8.38 -4.52
N MET A 33 12.78 -8.60 -3.74
CA MET A 33 12.80 -8.41 -2.29
C MET A 33 12.20 -9.62 -1.60
N ASP A 34 12.57 -9.85 -0.32
CA ASP A 34 11.80 -10.76 0.50
C ASP A 34 10.53 -10.03 0.99
N VAL A 35 9.60 -10.79 1.57
CA VAL A 35 8.32 -10.23 2.00
C VAL A 35 8.51 -9.13 3.04
N HIS A 36 9.43 -9.33 3.98
CA HIS A 36 9.68 -8.34 5.03
C HIS A 36 10.17 -7.01 4.45
N GLU A 37 11.12 -7.06 3.54
CA GLU A 37 11.62 -5.86 2.86
C GLU A 37 10.50 -5.16 2.08
N CYS A 38 9.67 -5.94 1.39
CA CYS A 38 8.56 -5.38 0.63
C CYS A 38 7.56 -4.68 1.54
N LEU A 39 7.24 -5.26 2.70
CA LEU A 39 6.31 -4.63 3.65
C LEU A 39 6.88 -3.34 4.23
N MET A 40 8.18 -3.28 4.49
CA MET A 40 8.83 -2.05 4.93
C MET A 40 8.80 -0.99 3.83
N PHE A 41 9.07 -1.40 2.61
CA PHE A 41 8.96 -0.51 1.45
C PHE A 41 7.53 0.01 1.28
N ALA A 42 6.53 -0.87 1.49
CA ALA A 42 5.13 -0.49 1.40
C ALA A 42 4.75 0.56 2.46
N ASP A 43 5.23 0.40 3.69
CA ASP A 43 5.00 1.39 4.74
C ASP A 43 5.57 2.76 4.37
N ASP A 44 6.79 2.79 3.87
CA ASP A 44 7.43 4.04 3.43
C ASP A 44 6.66 4.65 2.26
N HIS A 45 6.22 3.82 1.32
CA HIS A 45 5.45 4.28 0.17
C HIS A 45 4.12 4.90 0.61
N ARG A 46 3.43 4.26 1.55
CA ARG A 46 2.16 4.77 2.09
C ARG A 46 2.36 6.15 2.72
N GLU A 47 3.43 6.30 3.49
CA GLU A 47 3.73 7.59 4.13
C GLU A 47 4.01 8.69 3.10
N ALA A 48 4.56 8.31 1.95
CA ALA A 48 4.86 9.26 0.88
C ALA A 48 3.60 9.73 0.14
N ILE A 49 2.57 8.88 0.03
CA ILE A 49 1.40 9.16 -0.81
C ILE A 49 0.13 9.49 -0.03
N ALA A 50 0.10 9.23 1.29
CA ALA A 50 -1.12 9.36 2.08
C ALA A 50 -0.82 9.92 3.46
N THR A 51 -1.87 10.45 4.11
CA THR A 51 -1.80 10.99 5.46
C THR A 51 -2.82 10.27 6.32
N TYR A 52 -2.39 9.79 7.49
CA TYR A 52 -3.31 9.17 8.43
C TYR A 52 -4.20 10.24 9.06
N LYS A 53 -5.51 10.02 9.04
CA LYS A 53 -6.49 10.93 9.62
C LYS A 53 -7.39 10.19 10.59
N GLU A 54 -7.71 10.87 11.69
CA GLU A 54 -8.64 10.37 12.70
C GLU A 54 -9.89 11.25 12.72
N PHE A 55 -11.04 10.64 12.97
CA PHE A 55 -12.34 11.30 13.00
C PHE A 55 -13.08 10.94 14.28
N GLU A 56 -14.18 11.65 14.57
CA GLU A 56 -15.05 11.29 15.69
C GLU A 56 -15.59 9.86 15.53
N ASP A 57 -15.97 9.52 14.30
CA ASP A 57 -16.39 8.15 13.96
C ASP A 57 -15.14 7.37 13.54
N PRO A 58 -14.63 6.46 14.41
CA PRO A 58 -13.39 5.78 14.12
C PRO A 58 -13.44 4.85 12.90
N ILE A 59 -14.62 4.52 12.39
CA ILE A 59 -14.74 3.75 11.14
C ILE A 59 -14.17 4.51 9.95
N ARG A 60 -14.06 5.83 10.07
CA ARG A 60 -13.50 6.69 9.02
C ARG A 60 -12.00 6.89 9.13
N ASP A 61 -11.39 6.41 10.21
CA ASP A 61 -9.95 6.53 10.41
C ASP A 61 -9.21 5.76 9.33
N GLY A 62 -8.11 6.31 8.86
CA GLY A 62 -7.29 5.63 7.88
C GLY A 62 -6.32 6.56 7.15
N PHE A 63 -5.68 5.98 6.16
CA PHE A 63 -4.71 6.70 5.33
C PHE A 63 -5.40 7.27 4.10
N TYR A 64 -5.49 8.57 4.04
CA TYR A 64 -6.16 9.30 2.95
C TYR A 64 -5.10 9.75 1.95
N LEU A 65 -5.31 9.40 0.69
CA LEU A 65 -4.40 9.80 -0.38
C LEU A 65 -4.28 11.33 -0.43
N ASN A 66 -3.05 11.81 -0.56
CA ASN A 66 -2.78 13.25 -0.61
C ASN A 66 -3.36 13.89 -1.87
N ASP A 67 -3.59 13.09 -2.93
CA ASP A 67 -4.22 13.58 -4.16
C ASP A 67 -5.75 13.62 -4.10
N GLY A 68 -6.36 13.19 -2.99
CA GLY A 68 -7.79 13.30 -2.76
C GLY A 68 -8.66 12.23 -3.39
N ARG A 69 -8.09 11.19 -4.02
CA ARG A 69 -8.88 10.17 -4.73
C ARG A 69 -9.60 9.20 -3.81
N GLY A 70 -9.05 8.93 -2.62
CA GLY A 70 -9.60 7.92 -1.74
C GLY A 70 -8.67 7.55 -0.60
N THR A 71 -8.74 6.31 -0.16
CA THR A 71 -7.97 5.81 0.99
C THR A 71 -7.15 4.59 0.60
N VAL A 72 -6.00 4.43 1.26
CA VAL A 72 -5.15 3.24 1.11
C VAL A 72 -5.68 2.15 2.03
N GLN A 73 -6.07 1.01 1.46
CA GLN A 73 -6.65 -0.10 2.22
C GLN A 73 -5.62 -1.14 2.63
N GLY A 74 -4.56 -1.28 1.87
CA GLY A 74 -3.54 -2.26 2.18
C GLY A 74 -2.59 -2.48 1.02
N PHE A 75 -1.77 -3.52 1.16
CA PHE A 75 -0.73 -3.86 0.19
C PHE A 75 -0.69 -5.36 -0.04
N ILE A 76 -0.29 -5.74 -1.24
CA ILE A 76 0.05 -7.12 -1.57
C ILE A 76 1.46 -7.10 -2.15
N CYS A 77 2.31 -7.99 -1.64
CA CYS A 77 3.66 -8.20 -2.15
C CYS A 77 3.66 -9.50 -2.96
N GLU A 78 3.92 -9.41 -4.25
CA GLU A 78 3.89 -10.60 -5.13
C GLU A 78 5.00 -10.64 -6.19
#